data_7c31fdbdc095dd710bea55376a954edc
#
_entry.id   7c31fdbdc095dd710bea55376a954edc
#
_cell.length_a   1.000
_cell.length_b   1.000
_cell.length_c   1.000
_cell.angle_alpha   90.00
_cell.angle_beta   90.00
_cell.angle_gamma   90.00
#
_symmetry.space_group_name_H-M   'P 1'
#
loop_
_entity.id
_entity.type
_entity.pdbx_description
1 polymer ?
#
loop_
_entity_poly.entity_id
_entity_poly.type
_entity_poly.pdbx_seq_one_letter_code
_entity_poly.pdbx_strand_id
1 'polypeptide(L)'
;GDVYKRQVSDTVRRNITIGLPRVLAFWDTMPFWTTFWRSLGFEIQISSPSTHKMFEEGLSAVTSDTVCFPAKLVHGHIRDLVKKKVDRIFMPSIAAIGSENTESTSESMCAVVKGYPLVIRNSDSPEKQWGIPFDAPLFYWYREEDKERQLITYMEQTFSIQPSETKKAVLA
;
A
#
# COMPACT_ATOMS: atom_id res chain seq x y z
N GLY A 1 -5.00 10.67 29.81
CA GLY A 1 -4.60 11.88 29.12
C GLY A 1 -5.03 11.82 27.68
N ASP A 2 -6.05 12.61 27.31
CA ASP A 2 -6.48 12.75 25.93
C ASP A 2 -5.33 13.34 25.12
N VAL A 3 -4.64 12.48 24.38
CA VAL A 3 -3.81 12.94 23.28
C VAL A 3 -4.80 13.43 22.22
N TYR A 4 -4.99 14.73 22.11
CA TYR A 4 -5.68 15.35 20.98
C TYR A 4 -5.03 14.86 19.70
N LYS A 5 -5.63 13.87 19.05
CA LYS A 5 -5.25 13.45 17.69
C LYS A 5 -5.58 14.62 16.78
N ARG A 6 -4.57 15.39 16.46
CA ARG A 6 -4.70 16.57 15.57
C ARG A 6 -5.03 16.05 14.19
N GLN A 7 -6.24 16.32 13.73
CA GLN A 7 -6.65 15.99 12.36
C GLN A 7 -5.64 16.62 11.38
N VAL A 8 -5.15 15.83 10.45
CA VAL A 8 -4.25 16.31 9.39
C VAL A 8 -5.08 17.18 8.44
N SER A 9 -4.82 18.48 8.42
CA SER A 9 -5.54 19.43 7.55
C SER A 9 -5.25 19.15 6.07
N ASP A 10 -6.15 19.56 5.17
CA ASP A 10 -5.98 19.44 3.73
C ASP A 10 -4.68 20.06 3.21
N THR A 11 -4.28 21.19 3.79
CA THR A 11 -3.03 21.87 3.45
C THR A 11 -1.82 21.01 3.82
N VAL A 12 -1.85 20.31 4.96
CA VAL A 12 -0.77 19.42 5.38
C VAL A 12 -0.75 18.15 4.52
N ARG A 13 -1.93 17.62 4.16
CA ARG A 13 -2.02 16.42 3.29
C ARG A 13 -1.39 16.67 1.91
N ARG A 14 -1.60 17.83 1.31
CA ARG A 14 -0.99 18.21 0.02
C ARG A 14 0.54 18.23 0.03
N ASN A 15 1.13 18.34 1.20
CA ASN A 15 2.58 18.30 1.37
C ASN A 15 3.11 16.91 1.72
N ILE A 16 2.24 15.88 1.76
CA ILE A 16 2.61 14.49 2.02
C ILE A 16 2.47 13.71 0.72
N THR A 17 3.58 13.14 0.26
CA THR A 17 3.61 12.27 -0.92
C THR A 17 3.56 10.80 -0.50
N ILE A 18 2.50 10.12 -0.91
CA ILE A 18 2.33 8.67 -0.70
C ILE A 18 2.95 7.91 -1.87
N GLY A 19 3.93 7.09 -1.59
CA GLY A 19 4.55 6.19 -2.56
C GLY A 19 3.73 4.92 -2.74
N LEU A 20 3.36 4.63 -3.99
CA LEU A 20 2.61 3.43 -4.37
C LEU A 20 3.50 2.53 -5.24
N PRO A 21 3.93 1.36 -4.76
CA PRO A 21 4.75 0.47 -5.57
C PRO A 21 3.90 -0.22 -6.65
N ARG A 22 4.40 -0.23 -7.89
CA ARG A 22 3.77 -0.87 -9.06
C ARG A 22 4.08 -2.38 -9.06
N VAL A 23 3.46 -3.13 -8.15
CA VAL A 23 3.84 -4.52 -7.89
C VAL A 23 2.65 -5.43 -7.63
N LEU A 24 2.79 -6.71 -8.01
CA LEU A 24 1.85 -7.79 -7.69
C LEU A 24 0.39 -7.38 -7.98
N ALA A 25 -0.57 -7.93 -7.25
CA ALA A 25 -1.99 -7.57 -7.37
C ALA A 25 -2.30 -6.12 -6.95
N PHE A 26 -1.40 -5.45 -6.24
CA PHE A 26 -1.56 -4.03 -5.93
C PHE A 26 -1.59 -3.16 -7.20
N TRP A 27 -0.88 -3.59 -8.24
CA TRP A 27 -0.91 -2.92 -9.53
C TRP A 27 -2.31 -2.97 -10.19
N ASP A 28 -3.00 -4.08 -10.09
CA ASP A 28 -4.34 -4.25 -10.68
C ASP A 28 -5.38 -3.33 -10.02
N THR A 29 -5.17 -2.99 -8.75
CA THR A 29 -6.04 -2.09 -7.97
C THR A 29 -5.54 -0.63 -7.97
N MET A 30 -4.52 -0.29 -8.73
CA MET A 30 -3.90 1.03 -8.74
C MET A 30 -4.86 2.18 -9.12
N PRO A 31 -5.81 2.04 -10.07
CA PRO A 31 -6.78 3.09 -10.34
C PRO A 31 -7.61 3.47 -9.10
N PHE A 32 -8.07 2.48 -8.34
CA PHE A 32 -8.76 2.72 -7.07
C PHE A 32 -7.87 3.49 -6.08
N TRP A 33 -6.63 3.02 -5.85
CA TRP A 33 -5.74 3.64 -4.87
C TRP A 33 -5.32 5.06 -5.25
N THR A 34 -5.10 5.32 -6.53
CA THR A 34 -4.75 6.68 -6.99
C THR A 34 -5.91 7.66 -6.78
N THR A 35 -7.13 7.24 -7.08
CA THR A 35 -8.34 8.03 -6.85
C THR A 35 -8.57 8.25 -5.35
N PHE A 36 -8.49 7.17 -4.57
CA PHE A 36 -8.68 7.21 -3.12
C PHE A 36 -7.76 8.23 -2.42
N TRP A 37 -6.45 8.12 -2.64
CA TRP A 37 -5.48 8.99 -2.00
C TRP A 37 -5.61 10.45 -2.45
N ARG A 38 -5.83 10.68 -3.75
CA ARG A 38 -6.05 12.04 -4.27
C ARG A 38 -7.33 12.68 -3.74
N SER A 39 -8.40 11.92 -3.63
CA SER A 39 -9.68 12.40 -3.06
C SER A 39 -9.52 12.83 -1.60
N LEU A 40 -8.57 12.26 -0.87
CA LEU A 40 -8.22 12.66 0.48
C LEU A 40 -7.20 13.81 0.55
N GLY A 41 -6.76 14.33 -0.60
CA GLY A 41 -5.88 15.50 -0.68
C GLY A 41 -4.39 15.18 -0.60
N PHE A 42 -3.98 13.91 -0.68
CA PHE A 42 -2.56 13.53 -0.70
C PHE A 42 -1.97 13.61 -2.11
N GLU A 43 -0.69 13.96 -2.19
CA GLU A 43 0.10 13.73 -3.38
C GLU A 43 0.46 12.26 -3.50
N ILE A 44 0.56 11.75 -4.72
CA ILE A 44 0.95 10.35 -4.96
C ILE A 44 2.12 10.25 -5.92
N GLN A 45 2.99 9.31 -5.64
CA GLN A 45 4.11 8.94 -6.50
C GLN A 45 4.08 7.43 -6.73
N ILE A 46 3.81 7.03 -7.97
CA ILE A 46 3.88 5.61 -8.36
C ILE A 46 5.33 5.28 -8.72
N SER A 47 5.81 4.10 -8.34
CA SER A 47 7.13 3.64 -8.77
C SER A 47 7.21 3.49 -10.29
N SER A 48 8.40 3.64 -10.84
CA SER A 48 8.66 3.54 -12.28
C SER A 48 8.29 2.15 -12.83
N PRO A 49 8.06 1.99 -14.13
CA PRO A 49 7.94 0.68 -14.75
C PRO A 49 9.14 -0.20 -14.42
N SER A 50 8.89 -1.51 -14.26
CA SER A 50 9.93 -2.48 -13.97
C SER A 50 11.03 -2.51 -15.04
N THR A 51 12.27 -2.53 -14.59
CA THR A 51 13.45 -2.66 -15.45
C THR A 51 14.40 -3.71 -14.89
N HIS A 52 15.29 -4.23 -15.70
CA HIS A 52 16.34 -5.15 -15.26
C HIS A 52 17.23 -4.51 -14.19
N LYS A 53 17.60 -3.24 -14.38
CA LYS A 53 18.37 -2.48 -13.40
C LYS A 53 17.66 -2.41 -12.05
N MET A 54 16.35 -2.18 -12.05
CA MET A 54 15.56 -2.14 -10.81
C MET A 54 15.58 -3.50 -10.10
N PHE A 55 15.50 -4.60 -10.85
CA PHE A 55 15.66 -5.95 -10.29
C PHE A 55 17.04 -6.14 -9.64
N GLU A 56 18.12 -5.80 -10.35
CA GLU A 56 19.48 -5.89 -9.81
C GLU A 56 19.67 -5.07 -8.52
N GLU A 57 19.17 -3.86 -8.51
CA GLU A 57 19.24 -2.98 -7.35
C GLU A 57 18.48 -3.54 -6.12
N GLY A 58 17.40 -4.30 -6.34
CA GLY A 58 16.62 -4.96 -5.29
C GLY A 58 17.20 -6.28 -4.81
N LEU A 59 18.06 -6.92 -5.58
CA LEU A 59 18.43 -8.32 -5.43
C LEU A 59 19.04 -8.64 -4.05
N SER A 60 19.83 -7.73 -3.50
CA SER A 60 20.48 -7.94 -2.19
C SER A 60 19.51 -8.05 -0.99
N ALA A 61 18.28 -7.60 -1.15
CA ALA A 61 17.24 -7.68 -0.12
C ALA A 61 16.30 -8.89 -0.30
N VAL A 62 16.41 -9.62 -1.42
CA VAL A 62 15.63 -10.82 -1.67
C VAL A 62 16.02 -11.90 -0.68
N THR A 63 15.07 -12.34 0.14
CA THR A 63 15.33 -13.28 1.25
C THR A 63 15.22 -14.75 0.85
N SER A 64 14.68 -15.05 -0.32
CA SER A 64 14.49 -16.44 -0.79
C SER A 64 14.58 -16.53 -2.31
N ASP A 65 15.40 -17.45 -2.77
CA ASP A 65 15.54 -17.77 -4.20
C ASP A 65 14.30 -18.44 -4.79
N THR A 66 13.49 -19.08 -3.95
CA THR A 66 12.30 -19.83 -4.38
C THR A 66 11.07 -18.98 -4.63
N VAL A 67 11.08 -17.70 -4.22
CA VAL A 67 9.95 -16.80 -4.46
C VAL A 67 9.85 -16.43 -5.94
N CYS A 68 8.63 -16.22 -6.43
CA CYS A 68 8.39 -15.88 -7.83
C CYS A 68 9.07 -14.58 -8.26
N PHE A 69 9.42 -14.48 -9.54
CA PHE A 69 10.11 -13.31 -10.09
C PHE A 69 9.39 -11.97 -9.85
N PRO A 70 8.05 -11.86 -10.04
CA PRO A 70 7.34 -10.62 -9.72
C PRO A 70 7.51 -10.16 -8.26
N ALA A 71 7.61 -11.07 -7.32
CA ALA A 71 7.87 -10.74 -5.93
C ALA A 71 9.30 -10.21 -5.72
N LYS A 72 10.29 -10.77 -6.41
CA LYS A 72 11.67 -10.26 -6.35
C LYS A 72 11.79 -8.81 -6.85
N LEU A 73 10.95 -8.42 -7.81
CA LEU A 73 10.92 -7.04 -8.32
C LEU A 73 10.45 -6.02 -7.27
N VAL A 74 9.67 -6.44 -6.28
CA VAL A 74 9.12 -5.53 -5.27
C VAL A 74 10.21 -4.73 -4.57
N HIS A 75 11.32 -5.37 -4.21
CA HIS A 75 12.46 -4.71 -3.55
C HIS A 75 13.02 -3.54 -4.38
N GLY A 76 13.12 -3.71 -5.69
CA GLY A 76 13.54 -2.64 -6.59
C GLY A 76 12.55 -1.49 -6.65
N HIS A 77 11.25 -1.78 -6.65
CA HIS A 77 10.20 -0.75 -6.63
C HIS A 77 10.20 0.06 -5.33
N ILE A 78 10.47 -0.59 -4.20
CA ILE A 78 10.62 0.13 -2.92
C ILE A 78 11.81 1.10 -2.99
N ARG A 79 12.95 0.66 -3.51
CA ARG A 79 14.13 1.52 -3.67
C ARG A 79 13.90 2.67 -4.65
N ASP A 80 13.14 2.45 -5.71
CA ASP A 80 12.75 3.52 -6.64
C ASP A 80 11.93 4.62 -5.93
N LEU A 81 10.98 4.23 -5.08
CA LEU A 81 10.21 5.19 -4.29
C LEU A 81 11.08 5.94 -3.27
N VAL A 82 12.04 5.27 -2.64
CA VAL A 82 13.02 5.92 -1.77
C VAL A 82 13.83 6.98 -2.53
N LYS A 83 14.30 6.66 -3.74
CA LYS A 83 15.02 7.61 -4.61
C LYS A 83 14.14 8.81 -5.00
N LYS A 84 12.84 8.60 -5.16
CA LYS A 84 11.85 9.64 -5.44
C LYS A 84 11.48 10.48 -4.22
N LYS A 85 12.06 10.16 -3.06
CA LYS A 85 11.89 10.91 -1.81
C LYS A 85 10.44 11.05 -1.37
N VAL A 86 9.67 9.96 -1.48
CA VAL A 86 8.31 9.92 -0.94
C VAL A 86 8.33 10.02 0.59
N ASP A 87 7.30 10.60 1.16
CA ASP A 87 7.20 10.79 2.61
C ASP A 87 6.73 9.52 3.33
N ARG A 88 6.00 8.65 2.64
CA ARG A 88 5.44 7.41 3.17
C ARG A 88 5.23 6.42 2.04
N ILE A 89 5.43 5.14 2.28
CA ILE A 89 5.13 4.08 1.31
C ILE A 89 3.90 3.31 1.81
N PHE A 90 2.91 3.15 0.94
CA PHE A 90 1.71 2.38 1.20
C PHE A 90 1.68 1.13 0.31
N MET A 91 1.70 -0.04 0.93
CA MET A 91 1.62 -1.33 0.26
C MET A 91 0.74 -2.26 1.10
N PRO A 92 -0.59 -2.24 0.91
CA PRO A 92 -1.49 -3.05 1.72
C PRO A 92 -1.32 -4.55 1.46
N SER A 93 -1.55 -5.35 2.49
CA SER A 93 -1.70 -6.79 2.41
C SER A 93 -3.19 -7.12 2.22
N ILE A 94 -3.61 -7.38 0.99
CA ILE A 94 -4.99 -7.76 0.70
C ILE A 94 -5.08 -9.29 0.73
N ALA A 95 -5.69 -9.83 1.79
CA ALA A 95 -5.74 -11.26 2.01
C ALA A 95 -6.86 -11.96 1.21
N ALA A 96 -7.95 -11.25 0.95
CA ALA A 96 -9.07 -11.76 0.20
C ALA A 96 -9.80 -10.61 -0.51
N ILE A 97 -10.35 -10.90 -1.68
CA ILE A 97 -11.27 -10.04 -2.44
C ILE A 97 -12.46 -10.89 -2.80
N GLY A 98 -13.68 -10.40 -2.49
CA GLY A 98 -14.92 -11.08 -2.83
C GLY A 98 -15.00 -11.30 -4.35
N SER A 99 -15.42 -12.49 -4.76
CA SER A 99 -15.57 -12.87 -6.16
C SER A 99 -17.03 -12.72 -6.57
N GLU A 100 -17.27 -12.09 -7.71
CA GLU A 100 -18.59 -12.10 -8.36
C GLU A 100 -18.90 -13.46 -9.01
N ASN A 101 -17.89 -14.30 -9.19
CA ASN A 101 -18.04 -15.63 -9.75
C ASN A 101 -18.42 -16.61 -8.66
N THR A 102 -19.68 -17.08 -8.68
CA THR A 102 -20.23 -18.07 -7.73
C THR A 102 -19.59 -19.46 -7.84
N GLU A 103 -18.84 -19.74 -8.92
CA GLU A 103 -18.10 -20.98 -9.12
C GLU A 103 -16.68 -20.91 -8.57
N SER A 104 -16.27 -19.77 -8.06
CA SER A 104 -14.95 -19.60 -7.47
C SER A 104 -14.82 -20.46 -6.21
N THR A 105 -13.76 -21.27 -6.18
CA THR A 105 -13.48 -22.16 -5.03
C THR A 105 -12.74 -21.43 -3.90
N SER A 106 -12.21 -20.25 -4.14
CA SER A 106 -11.50 -19.46 -3.14
C SER A 106 -11.43 -17.98 -3.51
N GLU A 107 -11.72 -17.13 -2.55
CA GLU A 107 -11.54 -15.68 -2.61
C GLU A 107 -10.18 -15.25 -2.02
N SER A 108 -9.36 -16.22 -1.61
CA SER A 108 -8.06 -15.96 -1.01
C SER A 108 -7.01 -15.62 -2.07
N MET A 109 -6.33 -14.53 -1.84
CA MET A 109 -5.18 -14.13 -2.66
C MET A 109 -4.01 -15.11 -2.51
N CYS A 110 -3.11 -15.13 -3.50
CA CYS A 110 -1.85 -15.88 -3.43
C CYS A 110 -1.09 -15.56 -2.14
N ALA A 111 -0.50 -16.57 -1.51
CA ALA A 111 0.25 -16.43 -0.25
C ALA A 111 1.39 -15.40 -0.36
N VAL A 112 2.05 -15.31 -1.53
CA VAL A 112 3.08 -14.30 -1.80
C VAL A 112 2.47 -12.90 -1.79
N VAL A 113 1.35 -12.68 -2.49
CA VAL A 113 0.65 -11.38 -2.51
C VAL A 113 0.26 -10.94 -1.10
N LYS A 114 -0.27 -11.87 -0.30
CA LYS A 114 -0.68 -11.59 1.09
C LYS A 114 0.49 -11.26 2.01
N GLY A 115 1.58 -12.01 1.89
CA GLY A 115 2.69 -11.96 2.84
C GLY A 115 3.79 -10.97 2.48
N TYR A 116 3.91 -10.59 1.22
CA TYR A 116 5.07 -9.82 0.75
C TYR A 116 5.22 -8.43 1.37
N PRO A 117 4.15 -7.69 1.68
CA PRO A 117 4.30 -6.44 2.43
C PRO A 117 5.03 -6.60 3.77
N LEU A 118 4.81 -7.73 4.47
CA LEU A 118 5.54 -8.04 5.70
C LEU A 118 6.99 -8.44 5.45
N VAL A 119 7.26 -9.12 4.33
CA VAL A 119 8.65 -9.41 3.90
C VAL A 119 9.41 -8.10 3.69
N ILE A 120 8.85 -7.15 2.94
CA ILE A 120 9.45 -5.83 2.72
C ILE A 120 9.68 -5.07 4.03
N ARG A 121 8.69 -5.08 4.93
CA ARG A 121 8.82 -4.44 6.24
C ARG A 121 10.04 -4.95 7.01
N ASN A 122 10.33 -6.23 6.91
CA ASN A 122 11.40 -6.88 7.66
C ASN A 122 12.75 -6.91 6.91
N SER A 123 12.75 -7.13 5.60
CA SER A 123 13.99 -7.23 4.80
C SER A 123 14.53 -5.86 4.39
N ASP A 124 13.74 -5.06 3.71
CA ASP A 124 14.13 -3.70 3.31
C ASP A 124 14.03 -2.72 4.47
N SER A 125 13.12 -2.97 5.41
CA SER A 125 12.91 -2.16 6.61
C SER A 125 12.92 -0.65 6.30
N PRO A 126 12.01 -0.11 5.47
CA PRO A 126 12.09 1.27 4.97
C PRO A 126 12.17 2.33 6.08
N GLU A 127 11.45 2.12 7.18
CA GLU A 127 11.52 3.02 8.34
C GLU A 127 12.91 3.03 8.98
N LYS A 128 13.50 1.85 9.16
CA LYS A 128 14.80 1.72 9.83
C LYS A 128 15.95 2.18 8.94
N GLN A 129 15.92 1.82 7.65
CA GLN A 129 17.01 2.11 6.73
C GLN A 129 16.98 3.53 6.17
N TRP A 130 15.78 4.07 5.91
CA TRP A 130 15.63 5.35 5.20
C TRP A 130 14.74 6.36 5.92
N GLY A 131 14.20 6.02 7.09
CA GLY A 131 13.31 6.89 7.85
C GLY A 131 11.95 7.13 7.18
N ILE A 132 11.55 6.26 6.23
CA ILE A 132 10.29 6.37 5.49
C ILE A 132 9.27 5.42 6.10
N PRO A 133 8.17 5.91 6.69
CA PRO A 133 7.08 5.08 7.18
C PRO A 133 6.57 4.13 6.10
N PHE A 134 6.40 2.86 6.48
CA PHE A 134 5.94 1.81 5.58
C PHE A 134 4.63 1.22 6.09
N ASP A 135 3.54 1.53 5.42
CA ASP A 135 2.21 1.07 5.76
C ASP A 135 1.85 -0.19 4.99
N ALA A 136 1.64 -1.27 5.71
CA ALA A 136 1.19 -2.55 5.19
C ALA A 136 -0.06 -3.03 5.96
N PRO A 137 -1.16 -2.28 5.91
CA PRO A 137 -2.39 -2.70 6.58
C PRO A 137 -2.89 -4.01 5.98
N LEU A 138 -3.46 -4.87 6.83
CA LEU A 138 -4.04 -6.14 6.40
C LEU A 138 -5.54 -5.95 6.17
N PHE A 139 -5.98 -6.24 4.94
CA PHE A 139 -7.37 -6.11 4.53
C PHE A 139 -7.97 -7.44 4.09
N TYR A 140 -9.24 -7.61 4.45
CA TYR A 140 -10.11 -8.72 4.02
C TYR A 140 -11.35 -8.10 3.38
N TRP A 141 -11.38 -8.05 2.06
CA TRP A 141 -12.43 -7.37 1.30
C TRP A 141 -13.41 -8.36 0.68
N TYR A 142 -14.08 -9.11 1.52
CA TYR A 142 -15.13 -10.03 1.06
C TYR A 142 -16.36 -9.32 0.53
N ARG A 143 -16.66 -8.12 1.05
CA ARG A 143 -17.78 -7.27 0.65
C ARG A 143 -17.35 -5.80 0.64
N GLU A 144 -18.10 -4.97 -0.09
CA GLU A 144 -17.83 -3.53 -0.17
C GLU A 144 -17.87 -2.84 1.20
N GLU A 145 -18.80 -3.27 2.08
CA GLU A 145 -18.86 -2.74 3.44
C GLU A 145 -17.59 -3.07 4.26
N ASP A 146 -16.98 -4.20 4.02
CA ASP A 146 -15.72 -4.58 4.70
C ASP A 146 -14.59 -3.67 4.23
N LYS A 147 -14.52 -3.36 2.93
CA LYS A 147 -13.56 -2.42 2.36
C LYS A 147 -13.72 -1.02 2.97
N GLU A 148 -14.93 -0.48 2.94
CA GLU A 148 -15.22 0.84 3.50
C GLU A 148 -14.84 0.91 4.99
N ARG A 149 -15.30 -0.04 5.79
CA ARG A 149 -15.05 -0.08 7.24
C ARG A 149 -13.56 -0.15 7.57
N GLN A 150 -12.81 -1.03 6.88
CA GLN A 150 -11.38 -1.22 7.16
C GLN A 150 -10.55 -0.01 6.72
N LEU A 151 -10.91 0.64 5.62
CA LEU A 151 -10.27 1.88 5.18
C LEU A 151 -10.56 3.04 6.13
N ILE A 152 -11.79 3.19 6.61
CA ILE A 152 -12.14 4.18 7.63
C ILE A 152 -11.27 3.99 8.87
N THR A 153 -11.19 2.76 9.39
CA THR A 153 -10.37 2.45 10.57
C THR A 153 -8.90 2.81 10.35
N TYR A 154 -8.34 2.41 9.20
CA TYR A 154 -6.94 2.70 8.87
C TYR A 154 -6.68 4.21 8.77
N MET A 155 -7.52 4.96 8.07
CA MET A 155 -7.35 6.39 7.87
C MET A 155 -7.54 7.20 9.17
N GLU A 156 -8.48 6.79 10.00
CA GLU A 156 -8.68 7.41 11.31
C GLU A 156 -7.49 7.16 12.25
N GLN A 157 -6.98 5.93 12.31
CA GLN A 157 -5.85 5.59 13.17
C GLN A 157 -4.53 6.18 12.70
N THR A 158 -4.30 6.25 11.39
CA THR A 158 -3.02 6.66 10.83
C THR A 158 -2.93 8.17 10.59
N PHE A 159 -4.01 8.77 10.12
CA PHE A 159 -4.03 10.17 9.69
C PHE A 159 -5.04 11.04 10.45
N SER A 160 -5.81 10.47 11.35
CA SER A 160 -6.91 11.16 12.07
C SER A 160 -7.95 11.77 11.11
N ILE A 161 -8.18 11.13 9.97
CA ILE A 161 -9.16 11.56 8.97
C ILE A 161 -10.54 11.09 9.40
N GLN A 162 -11.53 11.97 9.24
CA GLN A 162 -12.91 11.68 9.63
C GLN A 162 -13.51 10.54 8.77
N PRO A 163 -14.35 9.67 9.35
CA PRO A 163 -15.03 8.60 8.61
C PRO A 163 -15.79 9.09 7.39
N SER A 164 -16.44 10.24 7.46
CA SER A 164 -17.21 10.82 6.35
C SER A 164 -16.35 11.21 5.14
N GLU A 165 -15.11 11.67 5.37
CA GLU A 165 -14.16 11.98 4.30
C GLU A 165 -13.67 10.70 3.63
N THR A 166 -13.29 9.70 4.44
CA THR A 166 -12.81 8.40 3.92
C THR A 166 -13.92 7.73 3.10
N LYS A 167 -15.16 7.75 3.59
CA LYS A 167 -16.31 7.19 2.86
C LYS A 167 -16.49 7.83 1.48
N LYS A 168 -16.41 9.16 1.39
CA LYS A 168 -16.47 9.88 0.10
C LYS A 168 -15.34 9.46 -0.83
N ALA A 169 -14.12 9.26 -0.31
CA ALA A 169 -12.97 8.87 -1.11
C ALA A 169 -13.08 7.41 -1.63
N VAL A 170 -13.73 6.52 -0.89
CA VAL A 170 -14.01 5.13 -1.33
C VAL A 170 -15.00 5.10 -2.48
N LEU A 171 -15.92 6.05 -2.53
CA LEU A 171 -16.97 6.14 -3.53
C LEU A 171 -16.59 6.97 -4.78
N ALA A 172 -15.42 7.63 -4.75
CA ALA A 172 -14.96 8.45 -5.86
C ALA A 172 -14.44 7.63 -7.03
#